data_a1f7266cddf9ab82fd9d45f548e70ac0
#
_entry.id   a1f7266cddf9ab82fd9d45f548e70ac0
#
_cell.length_a   1.000
_cell.length_b   1.000
_cell.length_c   1.000
_cell.angle_alpha   90.00
_cell.angle_beta   90.00
_cell.angle_gamma   90.00
#
_symmetry.space_group_name_H-M   'P 1'
#
loop_
_entity.id
_entity.type
_entity.pdbx_description
1 polymer ?
#
loop_
_entity_poly.entity_id
_entity_poly.type
_entity_poly.pdbx_seq_one_letter_code
_entity_poly.pdbx_strand_id
1 'polypeptide(L)'
;MSKALEFYNQHKNTTWEIKPIPAHLTDKVEIAKWILLSGFGWLELDVEFDVDAWQKEFEYCKSSLVPHRDTDDEPHLTWDSCCLHGIGPTHTRLWHCYVDDEKDANYHWTELSQYTPTIKQFWEQLPFEQFARIRFMQVGPGGHVSPHYDIDIPDDYDPFVNLMPVNIAVIHPVDCHMVLKDKGTVPWVNGKVMIVNISNYHTVINFATTPRLHMIGHGIPGKFKNEFCDLIIRSYLKQYARS
;
A
#
# COMPACT_ATOMS: atom_id res chain seq x y z
N MET A 1 4.37 -19.94 -18.99
CA MET A 1 4.89 -18.66 -18.40
C MET A 1 3.81 -18.16 -17.44
N SER A 2 4.13 -17.71 -16.24
CA SER A 2 3.08 -17.21 -15.33
C SER A 2 2.49 -15.92 -15.89
N LYS A 3 1.19 -15.66 -15.67
CA LYS A 3 0.54 -14.41 -16.08
C LYS A 3 1.25 -13.19 -15.50
N ALA A 4 1.81 -13.32 -14.29
CA ALA A 4 2.61 -12.25 -13.67
C ALA A 4 3.85 -11.89 -14.50
N LEU A 5 4.59 -12.89 -15.00
CA LEU A 5 5.78 -12.67 -15.83
C LEU A 5 5.43 -12.09 -17.21
N GLU A 6 4.32 -12.52 -17.79
CA GLU A 6 3.84 -11.97 -19.06
C GLU A 6 3.46 -10.48 -18.89
N PHE A 7 2.66 -10.16 -17.87
CA PHE A 7 2.26 -8.79 -17.52
C PHE A 7 3.48 -7.90 -17.23
N TYR A 8 4.43 -8.38 -16.42
CA TYR A 8 5.68 -7.69 -16.14
C TYR A 8 6.41 -7.32 -17.43
N ASN A 9 6.61 -8.27 -18.35
CA ASN A 9 7.33 -8.04 -19.59
C ASN A 9 6.62 -7.05 -20.52
N GLN A 10 5.28 -7.01 -20.51
CA GLN A 10 4.48 -6.08 -21.30
C GLN A 10 4.58 -4.63 -20.80
N HIS A 11 4.64 -4.43 -19.47
CA HIS A 11 4.43 -3.12 -18.86
C HIS A 11 5.63 -2.52 -18.13
N LYS A 12 6.70 -3.29 -17.85
CA LYS A 12 7.85 -2.85 -17.04
C LYS A 12 8.57 -1.59 -17.54
N ASN A 13 8.53 -1.34 -18.84
CA ASN A 13 9.20 -0.21 -19.49
C ASN A 13 8.24 0.93 -19.85
N THR A 14 6.95 0.82 -19.52
CA THR A 14 6.05 1.96 -19.67
C THR A 14 6.41 3.05 -18.67
N THR A 15 6.08 4.28 -19.03
CA THR A 15 6.33 5.46 -18.19
C THR A 15 5.04 6.27 -18.09
N TRP A 16 4.90 7.01 -17.00
CA TRP A 16 3.87 8.01 -16.86
C TRP A 16 4.51 9.32 -16.39
N GLU A 17 3.87 10.42 -16.72
CA GLU A 17 4.35 11.73 -16.36
C GLU A 17 3.49 12.32 -15.23
N ILE A 18 4.15 12.88 -14.24
CA ILE A 18 3.50 13.68 -13.22
C ILE A 18 3.13 15.05 -13.81
N LYS A 19 1.87 15.44 -13.71
CA LYS A 19 1.35 16.65 -14.34
C LYS A 19 1.43 17.85 -13.39
N PRO A 20 1.62 19.08 -13.89
CA PRO A 20 1.51 20.26 -13.03
C PRO A 20 0.08 20.37 -12.47
N ILE A 21 -0.03 20.87 -11.23
CA ILE A 21 -1.34 21.18 -10.65
C ILE A 21 -2.01 22.25 -11.54
N PRO A 22 -3.26 22.07 -11.97
CA PRO A 22 -3.96 23.05 -12.79
C PRO A 22 -4.04 24.42 -12.10
N ALA A 23 -3.67 25.48 -12.81
CA ALA A 23 -3.56 26.83 -12.24
C ALA A 23 -4.90 27.41 -11.72
N HIS A 24 -6.04 26.86 -12.15
CA HIS A 24 -7.36 27.29 -11.67
C HIS A 24 -7.74 26.67 -10.31
N LEU A 25 -7.04 25.60 -9.88
CA LEU A 25 -7.27 24.96 -8.57
C LEU A 25 -6.50 25.77 -7.50
N THR A 26 -7.25 26.41 -6.60
CA THR A 26 -6.71 27.23 -5.52
C THR A 26 -7.08 26.72 -4.12
N ASP A 27 -8.16 25.96 -4.02
CA ASP A 27 -8.57 25.32 -2.78
C ASP A 27 -7.76 24.04 -2.54
N LYS A 28 -7.22 23.86 -1.32
CA LYS A 28 -6.33 22.75 -1.02
C LYS A 28 -7.03 21.39 -1.05
N VAL A 29 -8.32 21.34 -0.72
CA VAL A 29 -9.09 20.09 -0.75
C VAL A 29 -9.31 19.66 -2.20
N GLU A 30 -9.64 20.58 -3.08
CA GLU A 30 -9.80 20.34 -4.51
C GLU A 30 -8.46 19.93 -5.16
N ILE A 31 -7.35 20.57 -4.76
CA ILE A 31 -6.01 20.18 -5.22
C ILE A 31 -5.67 18.75 -4.80
N ALA A 32 -5.83 18.41 -3.51
CA ALA A 32 -5.53 17.09 -3.01
C ALA A 32 -6.44 16.01 -3.66
N LYS A 33 -7.73 16.32 -3.84
CA LYS A 33 -8.68 15.44 -4.55
C LYS A 33 -8.25 15.22 -6.00
N TRP A 34 -7.89 16.29 -6.71
CA TRP A 34 -7.39 16.19 -8.08
C TRP A 34 -6.13 15.32 -8.15
N ILE A 35 -5.16 15.50 -7.24
CA ILE A 35 -3.95 14.68 -7.19
C ILE A 35 -4.34 13.19 -7.07
N LEU A 36 -5.20 12.85 -6.10
CA LEU A 36 -5.57 11.46 -5.79
C LEU A 36 -6.42 10.80 -6.88
N LEU A 37 -7.15 11.58 -7.68
CA LEU A 37 -8.05 11.08 -8.72
C LEU A 37 -7.55 11.29 -10.15
N SER A 38 -6.40 11.97 -10.36
CA SER A 38 -5.87 12.31 -11.69
C SER A 38 -5.30 11.12 -12.48
N GLY A 39 -5.43 9.90 -11.97
CA GLY A 39 -4.89 8.71 -12.62
C GLY A 39 -3.37 8.62 -12.53
N PHE A 40 -2.79 9.10 -11.43
CA PHE A 40 -1.35 8.93 -11.12
C PHE A 40 -0.99 7.44 -11.03
N GLY A 41 0.29 7.11 -11.19
CA GLY A 41 0.80 5.75 -10.96
C GLY A 41 1.05 5.51 -9.46
N TRP A 42 1.84 6.39 -8.86
CA TRP A 42 2.17 6.38 -7.44
C TRP A 42 2.51 7.79 -6.96
N LEU A 43 2.31 8.01 -5.66
CA LEU A 43 2.70 9.22 -4.96
C LEU A 43 3.59 8.84 -3.78
N GLU A 44 4.87 9.24 -3.81
CA GLU A 44 5.79 9.11 -2.68
C GLU A 44 5.42 10.13 -1.60
N LEU A 45 5.00 9.64 -0.43
CA LEU A 45 4.65 10.52 0.69
C LEU A 45 5.90 11.12 1.34
N ASP A 46 5.82 12.39 1.68
CA ASP A 46 6.88 13.14 2.38
C ASP A 46 6.85 12.85 3.89
N VAL A 47 7.13 11.60 4.23
CA VAL A 47 7.24 11.06 5.59
C VAL A 47 8.42 10.10 5.66
N GLU A 48 8.99 9.96 6.85
CA GLU A 48 10.16 9.10 7.08
C GLU A 48 9.89 8.17 8.28
N PHE A 49 10.55 7.02 8.30
CA PHE A 49 10.55 6.08 9.41
C PHE A 49 11.89 5.38 9.55
N ASP A 50 12.14 4.79 10.71
CA ASP A 50 13.35 4.00 10.97
C ASP A 50 13.19 2.59 10.40
N VAL A 51 13.80 2.37 9.23
CA VAL A 51 13.75 1.09 8.49
C VAL A 51 14.35 -0.04 9.32
N ASP A 52 15.49 0.22 10.00
CA ASP A 52 16.20 -0.81 10.77
C ASP A 52 15.39 -1.22 12.01
N ALA A 53 14.73 -0.26 12.66
CA ALA A 53 13.83 -0.55 13.76
C ALA A 53 12.65 -1.42 13.29
N TRP A 54 12.02 -1.10 12.15
CA TRP A 54 10.91 -1.86 11.60
C TRP A 54 11.29 -3.26 11.17
N GLN A 55 12.47 -3.44 10.60
CA GLN A 55 12.99 -4.77 10.26
C GLN A 55 13.18 -5.63 11.52
N LYS A 56 13.69 -5.05 12.62
CA LYS A 56 13.83 -5.74 13.92
C LYS A 56 12.46 -6.08 14.52
N GLU A 57 11.50 -5.15 14.48
CA GLU A 57 10.15 -5.37 14.98
C GLU A 57 9.43 -6.46 14.20
N PHE A 58 9.65 -6.56 12.89
CA PHE A 58 9.08 -7.62 12.05
C PHE A 58 9.52 -9.02 12.50
N GLU A 59 10.75 -9.21 12.98
CA GLU A 59 11.21 -10.53 13.42
C GLU A 59 10.31 -11.13 14.51
N TYR A 60 9.67 -10.31 15.35
CA TYR A 60 8.69 -10.76 16.36
C TYR A 60 7.34 -11.17 15.74
N CYS A 61 7.01 -10.66 14.56
CA CYS A 61 5.74 -10.94 13.87
C CYS A 61 5.85 -12.09 12.86
N LYS A 62 7.05 -12.49 12.49
CA LYS A 62 7.34 -13.42 11.39
C LYS A 62 6.66 -14.79 11.53
N SER A 63 6.55 -15.29 12.76
CA SER A 63 5.88 -16.57 13.05
C SER A 63 4.35 -16.50 12.91
N SER A 64 3.78 -15.30 12.80
CA SER A 64 2.34 -15.07 12.62
C SER A 64 1.95 -14.87 11.16
N LEU A 65 2.89 -14.95 10.22
CA LEU A 65 2.60 -14.92 8.80
C LEU A 65 1.75 -16.12 8.41
N VAL A 66 0.68 -15.85 7.67
CA VAL A 66 -0.19 -16.86 7.07
C VAL A 66 -0.34 -16.57 5.57
N PRO A 67 -0.64 -17.60 4.73
CA PRO A 67 -0.95 -17.38 3.33
C PRO A 67 -2.05 -16.32 3.18
N HIS A 68 -1.80 -15.29 2.35
CA HIS A 68 -2.73 -14.17 2.21
C HIS A 68 -3.98 -14.55 1.42
N ARG A 69 -3.86 -15.47 0.47
CA ARG A 69 -4.99 -16.03 -0.31
C ARG A 69 -4.86 -17.54 -0.41
N ASP A 70 -6.02 -18.20 -0.54
CA ASP A 70 -6.05 -19.63 -0.83
C ASP A 70 -5.53 -19.89 -2.25
N THR A 71 -4.93 -21.05 -2.45
CA THR A 71 -4.23 -21.42 -3.69
C THR A 71 -5.15 -21.74 -4.87
N ASP A 72 -6.47 -21.67 -4.69
CA ASP A 72 -7.45 -22.12 -5.70
C ASP A 72 -7.71 -21.09 -6.81
N ASP A 73 -7.46 -19.80 -6.54
CA ASP A 73 -7.58 -18.74 -7.53
C ASP A 73 -6.19 -18.32 -8.01
N GLU A 74 -5.73 -18.81 -9.15
CA GLU A 74 -4.43 -18.52 -9.77
C GLU A 74 -3.26 -18.34 -8.79
N PRO A 75 -2.21 -19.11 -8.89
CA PRO A 75 -1.23 -19.25 -7.82
C PRO A 75 -0.51 -17.91 -7.57
N HIS A 76 -0.97 -17.19 -6.55
CA HIS A 76 -0.08 -16.29 -5.85
C HIS A 76 0.98 -17.19 -5.19
N LEU A 77 2.20 -17.07 -5.62
CA LEU A 77 3.25 -17.93 -5.08
C LEU A 77 3.95 -17.21 -3.92
N THR A 78 3.96 -17.83 -2.73
CA THR A 78 4.64 -17.36 -1.52
C THR A 78 4.22 -15.95 -1.07
N TRP A 79 2.93 -15.68 -1.08
CA TRP A 79 2.37 -14.41 -0.60
C TRP A 79 1.74 -14.59 0.77
N ASP A 80 2.46 -14.15 1.81
CA ASP A 80 2.07 -14.29 3.20
C ASP A 80 1.81 -12.92 3.85
N SER A 81 1.02 -12.91 4.91
CA SER A 81 0.71 -11.68 5.64
C SER A 81 0.34 -11.92 7.10
N CYS A 82 0.49 -10.87 7.94
CA CYS A 82 -0.06 -10.80 9.28
C CYS A 82 -0.49 -9.37 9.61
N CYS A 83 -1.52 -9.23 10.48
CA CYS A 83 -2.10 -7.94 10.82
C CYS A 83 -1.57 -7.41 12.16
N LEU A 84 -1.09 -6.18 12.15
CA LEU A 84 -0.82 -5.39 13.37
C LEU A 84 -2.06 -4.64 13.85
N HIS A 85 -2.90 -4.19 12.91
CA HIS A 85 -4.22 -3.62 13.16
C HIS A 85 -5.21 -4.30 12.23
N GLY A 86 -6.31 -4.81 12.76
CA GLY A 86 -7.30 -5.58 12.02
C GLY A 86 -8.27 -6.29 12.95
N ILE A 87 -8.99 -7.30 12.44
CA ILE A 87 -9.89 -8.14 13.23
C ILE A 87 -9.09 -9.10 14.13
N GLY A 88 -7.92 -9.51 13.70
CA GLY A 88 -6.99 -10.38 14.42
C GLY A 88 -5.69 -10.56 13.65
N PRO A 89 -4.62 -11.11 14.27
CA PRO A 89 -3.27 -11.13 13.69
C PRO A 89 -3.17 -11.96 12.40
N THR A 90 -3.99 -13.00 12.27
CA THR A 90 -4.04 -13.88 11.08
C THR A 90 -5.24 -13.59 10.18
N HIS A 91 -6.10 -12.60 10.52
CA HIS A 91 -7.25 -12.20 9.72
C HIS A 91 -6.83 -11.14 8.69
N THR A 92 -6.13 -11.59 7.65
CA THR A 92 -5.42 -10.70 6.71
C THR A 92 -6.23 -10.32 5.48
N ARG A 93 -7.36 -11.00 5.23
CA ARG A 93 -8.27 -10.74 4.11
C ARG A 93 -9.34 -9.68 4.44
N LEU A 94 -10.28 -9.47 3.52
CA LEU A 94 -11.41 -8.55 3.74
C LEU A 94 -12.34 -9.09 4.84
N TRP A 95 -13.05 -8.18 5.49
CA TRP A 95 -13.92 -8.49 6.64
C TRP A 95 -14.94 -9.60 6.34
N HIS A 96 -15.53 -9.63 5.15
CA HIS A 96 -16.53 -10.65 4.75
C HIS A 96 -15.99 -12.07 4.70
N CYS A 97 -14.67 -12.26 4.82
CA CYS A 97 -14.09 -13.58 5.01
C CYS A 97 -14.17 -14.08 6.46
N TYR A 98 -14.58 -13.22 7.41
CA TYR A 98 -14.49 -13.50 8.84
C TYR A 98 -15.78 -13.17 9.62
N VAL A 99 -16.59 -12.23 9.14
CA VAL A 99 -17.85 -11.79 9.74
C VAL A 99 -18.89 -11.57 8.66
N ASP A 100 -20.18 -11.67 9.03
CA ASP A 100 -21.28 -11.56 8.08
C ASP A 100 -21.62 -10.10 7.72
N ASP A 101 -21.33 -9.14 8.62
CA ASP A 101 -21.61 -7.72 8.42
C ASP A 101 -20.36 -6.90 8.77
N GLU A 102 -20.05 -5.88 7.98
CA GLU A 102 -18.88 -5.01 8.19
C GLU A 102 -18.90 -4.32 9.56
N LYS A 103 -20.07 -3.98 10.09
CA LYS A 103 -20.20 -3.39 11.44
C LYS A 103 -19.71 -4.30 12.55
N ASP A 104 -19.67 -5.62 12.30
CA ASP A 104 -19.18 -6.64 13.24
C ASP A 104 -17.66 -6.84 13.12
N ALA A 105 -17.02 -6.23 12.12
CA ALA A 105 -15.57 -6.20 11.94
C ALA A 105 -14.94 -5.25 12.96
N ASN A 106 -14.61 -5.78 14.13
CA ASN A 106 -13.97 -5.00 15.19
C ASN A 106 -12.48 -4.79 14.86
N TYR A 107 -12.15 -3.71 14.14
CA TYR A 107 -10.78 -3.32 13.83
C TYR A 107 -10.09 -2.71 15.04
N HIS A 108 -8.98 -3.31 15.46
CA HIS A 108 -8.19 -2.87 16.62
C HIS A 108 -6.70 -3.20 16.43
N TRP A 109 -5.83 -2.60 17.26
CA TRP A 109 -4.45 -3.03 17.37
C TRP A 109 -4.40 -4.44 17.95
N THR A 110 -3.87 -5.40 17.17
CA THR A 110 -3.76 -6.80 17.60
C THR A 110 -2.65 -6.96 18.65
N GLU A 111 -2.55 -8.14 19.24
CA GLU A 111 -1.45 -8.46 20.18
C GLU A 111 -0.07 -8.32 19.58
N LEU A 112 0.08 -8.42 18.25
CA LEU A 112 1.37 -8.21 17.59
C LEU A 112 1.87 -6.77 17.73
N SER A 113 0.96 -5.80 17.89
CA SER A 113 1.33 -4.40 18.01
C SER A 113 2.14 -4.07 19.27
N GLN A 114 2.08 -4.89 20.31
CA GLN A 114 2.90 -4.73 21.51
C GLN A 114 4.41 -4.94 21.22
N TYR A 115 4.74 -5.69 20.18
CA TYR A 115 6.11 -5.95 19.74
C TYR A 115 6.58 -4.99 18.65
N THR A 116 5.71 -4.09 18.19
CA THR A 116 5.96 -3.18 17.08
C THR A 116 5.64 -1.72 17.45
N PRO A 117 6.21 -1.20 18.56
CA PRO A 117 5.86 0.13 19.06
C PRO A 117 6.23 1.27 18.11
N THR A 118 7.35 1.16 17.37
CA THR A 118 7.75 2.22 16.44
C THR A 118 6.85 2.24 15.21
N ILE A 119 6.41 1.08 14.73
CA ILE A 119 5.44 0.95 13.64
C ILE A 119 4.09 1.54 14.08
N LYS A 120 3.61 1.15 15.26
CA LYS A 120 2.34 1.67 15.81
C LYS A 120 2.38 3.19 15.92
N GLN A 121 3.45 3.74 16.51
CA GLN A 121 3.63 5.19 16.64
C GLN A 121 3.62 5.91 15.29
N PHE A 122 4.28 5.36 14.28
CA PHE A 122 4.29 5.94 12.93
C PHE A 122 2.88 6.05 12.36
N TRP A 123 2.09 4.97 12.42
CA TRP A 123 0.72 4.98 11.90
C TRP A 123 -0.18 5.95 12.67
N GLU A 124 -0.04 6.04 13.99
CA GLU A 124 -0.80 6.97 14.84
C GLU A 124 -0.44 8.45 14.59
N GLN A 125 0.72 8.72 13.98
CA GLN A 125 1.14 10.07 13.57
C GLN A 125 0.67 10.46 12.15
N LEU A 126 0.27 9.49 11.33
CA LEU A 126 -0.32 9.82 10.03
C LEU A 126 -1.72 10.45 10.21
N PRO A 127 -2.11 11.37 9.31
CA PRO A 127 -3.37 12.09 9.42
C PRO A 127 -4.58 11.23 9.03
N PHE A 128 -4.80 10.16 9.79
CA PHE A 128 -5.96 9.29 9.66
C PHE A 128 -6.74 9.24 10.99
N GLU A 129 -8.04 9.39 10.90
CA GLU A 129 -8.94 9.24 12.06
C GLU A 129 -9.21 7.78 12.40
N GLN A 130 -9.26 6.93 11.37
CA GLN A 130 -9.56 5.51 11.52
C GLN A 130 -8.62 4.68 10.66
N PHE A 131 -8.35 3.47 11.13
CA PHE A 131 -7.62 2.45 10.39
C PHE A 131 -8.49 1.21 10.23
N ALA A 132 -8.43 0.57 9.04
CA ALA A 132 -8.98 -0.76 8.86
C ALA A 132 -7.88 -1.81 9.10
N ARG A 133 -7.07 -2.08 8.08
CA ARG A 133 -6.02 -3.11 8.19
C ARG A 133 -4.65 -2.48 8.01
N ILE A 134 -3.74 -2.77 8.96
CA ILE A 134 -2.32 -2.50 8.84
C ILE A 134 -1.60 -3.84 8.91
N ARG A 135 -0.94 -4.24 7.81
CA ARG A 135 -0.44 -5.60 7.63
C ARG A 135 0.98 -5.62 7.10
N PHE A 136 1.78 -6.52 7.60
CA PHE A 136 2.94 -6.99 6.85
C PHE A 136 2.49 -7.88 5.70
N MET A 137 3.10 -7.69 4.53
CA MET A 137 2.86 -8.40 3.29
C MET A 137 4.20 -8.88 2.74
N GLN A 138 4.43 -10.18 2.77
CA GLN A 138 5.67 -10.79 2.31
C GLN A 138 5.46 -11.52 0.99
N VAL A 139 6.35 -11.31 0.03
CA VAL A 139 6.48 -12.13 -1.18
C VAL A 139 7.85 -12.79 -1.16
N GLY A 140 7.88 -14.10 -1.02
CA GLY A 140 9.10 -14.88 -0.91
C GLY A 140 9.94 -14.88 -2.21
N PRO A 141 11.16 -15.45 -2.15
CA PRO A 141 12.02 -15.60 -3.31
C PRO A 141 11.34 -16.36 -4.45
N GLY A 142 11.42 -15.83 -5.68
CA GLY A 142 10.75 -16.40 -6.85
C GLY A 142 9.22 -16.30 -6.82
N GLY A 143 8.65 -15.66 -5.79
CA GLY A 143 7.22 -15.48 -5.61
C GLY A 143 6.63 -14.40 -6.50
N HIS A 144 5.31 -14.40 -6.60
CA HIS A 144 4.58 -13.36 -7.32
C HIS A 144 3.14 -13.22 -6.82
N VAL A 145 2.58 -12.06 -7.08
CA VAL A 145 1.15 -11.77 -6.96
C VAL A 145 0.60 -11.66 -8.38
N SER A 146 -0.40 -12.47 -8.73
CA SER A 146 -1.00 -12.45 -10.07
C SER A 146 -1.56 -11.08 -10.42
N PRO A 147 -1.60 -10.70 -11.70
CA PRO A 147 -2.15 -9.41 -12.13
C PRO A 147 -3.60 -9.26 -11.69
N HIS A 148 -3.92 -8.16 -11.03
CA HIS A 148 -5.25 -7.82 -10.52
C HIS A 148 -5.39 -6.30 -10.33
N TYR A 149 -6.59 -5.84 -10.02
CA TYR A 149 -6.87 -4.55 -9.42
C TYR A 149 -7.57 -4.77 -8.07
N ASP A 150 -7.35 -3.87 -7.12
CA ASP A 150 -7.88 -4.03 -5.77
C ASP A 150 -9.20 -3.29 -5.57
N ILE A 151 -9.45 -2.22 -6.32
CA ILE A 151 -10.61 -1.35 -6.16
C ILE A 151 -11.03 -0.76 -7.50
N ASP A 152 -12.34 -0.77 -7.75
CA ASP A 152 -12.96 0.11 -8.73
C ASP A 152 -13.27 1.45 -8.06
N ILE A 153 -12.80 2.54 -8.65
CA ILE A 153 -13.08 3.88 -8.16
C ILE A 153 -14.35 4.37 -8.84
N PRO A 154 -15.50 4.44 -8.15
CA PRO A 154 -16.72 4.98 -8.71
C PRO A 154 -16.61 6.50 -8.92
N ASP A 155 -17.49 7.06 -9.77
CA ASP A 155 -17.47 8.49 -10.12
C ASP A 155 -17.67 9.40 -8.90
N ASP A 156 -18.35 8.93 -7.87
CA ASP A 156 -18.63 9.65 -6.62
C ASP A 156 -17.64 9.35 -5.50
N TYR A 157 -16.52 8.68 -5.82
CA TYR A 157 -15.49 8.34 -4.83
C TYR A 157 -14.91 9.60 -4.17
N ASP A 158 -14.98 9.65 -2.84
CA ASP A 158 -14.36 10.69 -2.04
C ASP A 158 -13.18 10.10 -1.23
N PRO A 159 -11.92 10.45 -1.56
CA PRO A 159 -10.75 9.91 -0.89
C PRO A 159 -10.63 10.31 0.58
N PHE A 160 -11.45 11.24 1.07
CA PHE A 160 -11.38 11.73 2.45
C PHE A 160 -12.29 10.98 3.42
N VAL A 161 -13.26 10.22 2.90
CA VAL A 161 -14.20 9.40 3.69
C VAL A 161 -14.10 7.91 3.36
N ASN A 162 -13.27 7.55 2.39
CA ASN A 162 -12.98 6.17 2.00
C ASN A 162 -11.58 5.74 2.43
N LEU A 163 -11.35 4.44 2.47
CA LEU A 163 -10.07 3.85 2.86
C LEU A 163 -8.98 4.18 1.83
N MET A 164 -7.93 4.85 2.29
CA MET A 164 -6.74 5.15 1.49
C MET A 164 -5.63 4.14 1.77
N PRO A 165 -5.15 3.40 0.75
CA PRO A 165 -4.04 2.47 0.93
C PRO A 165 -2.71 3.22 0.99
N VAL A 166 -1.94 2.94 2.02
CA VAL A 166 -0.54 3.39 2.14
C VAL A 166 0.35 2.15 2.13
N ASN A 167 1.30 2.13 1.20
CA ASN A 167 2.27 1.05 1.03
C ASN A 167 3.65 1.52 1.48
N ILE A 168 4.35 0.70 2.24
CA ILE A 168 5.64 1.04 2.85
C ILE A 168 6.63 -0.09 2.56
N ALA A 169 7.78 0.25 1.97
CA ALA A 169 8.84 -0.70 1.68
C ALA A 169 9.76 -0.88 2.90
N VAL A 170 9.62 -1.98 3.63
CA VAL A 170 10.47 -2.33 4.77
C VAL A 170 11.72 -3.09 4.30
N ILE A 171 11.54 -4.10 3.43
CA ILE A 171 12.59 -4.81 2.70
C ILE A 171 12.15 -4.91 1.25
N HIS A 172 12.88 -4.26 0.35
CA HIS A 172 12.61 -4.31 -1.08
C HIS A 172 13.88 -4.69 -1.84
N PRO A 173 14.01 -5.96 -2.26
CA PRO A 173 15.14 -6.39 -3.06
C PRO A 173 15.18 -5.69 -4.42
N VAL A 174 16.37 -5.43 -4.95
CA VAL A 174 16.56 -4.76 -6.26
C VAL A 174 15.82 -5.48 -7.39
N ASP A 175 15.84 -6.81 -7.39
CA ASP A 175 15.18 -7.64 -8.40
C ASP A 175 13.73 -8.01 -8.03
N CYS A 176 13.09 -7.21 -7.18
CA CYS A 176 11.66 -7.32 -6.92
C CYS A 176 10.94 -6.13 -7.54
N HIS A 177 9.86 -6.39 -8.28
CA HIS A 177 9.17 -5.36 -9.05
C HIS A 177 7.67 -5.37 -8.79
N MET A 178 7.11 -4.19 -8.56
CA MET A 178 5.67 -3.93 -8.69
C MET A 178 5.46 -3.17 -9.98
N VAL A 179 4.64 -3.69 -10.88
CA VAL A 179 4.38 -3.09 -12.19
C VAL A 179 2.91 -2.77 -12.31
N LEU A 180 2.59 -1.55 -12.73
CA LEU A 180 1.24 -1.10 -13.04
C LEU A 180 1.04 -1.05 -14.55
N LYS A 181 -0.15 -1.46 -15.02
CA LYS A 181 -0.56 -1.35 -16.41
C LYS A 181 -0.44 0.11 -16.88
N ASP A 182 0.21 0.32 -18.00
CA ASP A 182 0.37 1.63 -18.66
C ASP A 182 1.06 2.73 -17.79
N LYS A 183 1.64 2.35 -16.64
CA LYS A 183 2.40 3.26 -15.76
C LYS A 183 3.85 2.80 -15.55
N GLY A 184 4.13 1.51 -15.69
CA GLY A 184 5.46 0.94 -15.55
C GLY A 184 5.80 0.45 -14.14
N THR A 185 7.08 0.33 -13.89
CA THR A 185 7.61 -0.19 -12.63
C THR A 185 7.61 0.89 -11.55
N VAL A 186 7.00 0.61 -10.41
CA VAL A 186 7.03 1.50 -9.23
C VAL A 186 8.46 1.51 -8.66
N PRO A 187 9.08 2.68 -8.45
CA PRO A 187 10.49 2.80 -8.07
C PRO A 187 10.70 2.56 -6.56
N TRP A 188 10.41 1.36 -6.11
CA TRP A 188 10.56 0.98 -4.72
C TRP A 188 12.02 0.87 -4.30
N VAL A 189 12.33 1.40 -3.14
CA VAL A 189 13.53 1.12 -2.33
C VAL A 189 13.13 1.10 -0.86
N ASN A 190 13.96 0.51 0.01
CA ASN A 190 13.72 0.50 1.45
C ASN A 190 13.48 1.93 1.97
N GLY A 191 12.52 2.10 2.85
CA GLY A 191 12.17 3.39 3.44
C GLY A 191 11.15 4.22 2.66
N LYS A 192 10.76 3.81 1.44
CA LYS A 192 9.71 4.51 0.69
C LYS A 192 8.33 4.24 1.26
N VAL A 193 7.56 5.33 1.38
CA VAL A 193 6.14 5.32 1.76
C VAL A 193 5.36 5.87 0.57
N MET A 194 4.43 5.11 0.02
CA MET A 194 3.71 5.52 -1.19
C MET A 194 2.22 5.23 -1.10
N ILE A 195 1.42 6.11 -1.67
CA ILE A 195 0.10 5.78 -2.18
C ILE A 195 0.30 5.29 -3.61
N VAL A 196 -0.08 4.04 -3.87
CA VAL A 196 -0.05 3.45 -5.21
C VAL A 196 -1.47 3.37 -5.73
N ASN A 197 -1.68 3.74 -6.99
CA ASN A 197 -2.99 3.65 -7.61
C ASN A 197 -3.35 2.18 -7.93
N ILE A 198 -3.93 1.50 -6.94
CA ILE A 198 -4.32 0.09 -7.01
C ILE A 198 -5.63 -0.15 -7.77
N SER A 199 -6.29 0.90 -8.29
CA SER A 199 -7.34 0.76 -9.31
C SER A 199 -6.75 0.43 -10.69
N ASN A 200 -5.46 0.70 -10.90
CA ASN A 200 -4.73 0.19 -12.06
C ASN A 200 -4.45 -1.31 -11.89
N TYR A 201 -4.60 -2.03 -13.00
CA TYR A 201 -4.18 -3.42 -13.06
C TYR A 201 -2.68 -3.53 -12.76
N HIS A 202 -2.31 -4.37 -11.81
CA HIS A 202 -0.93 -4.45 -11.33
C HIS A 202 -0.52 -5.86 -10.91
N THR A 203 0.78 -6.06 -10.83
CA THR A 203 1.41 -7.32 -10.38
C THR A 203 2.61 -7.02 -9.51
N VAL A 204 2.99 -8.00 -8.68
CA VAL A 204 4.29 -8.02 -7.99
C VAL A 204 5.01 -9.30 -8.38
N ILE A 205 6.31 -9.19 -8.70
CA ILE A 205 7.16 -10.33 -9.00
C ILE A 205 8.50 -10.17 -8.30
N ASN A 206 8.92 -11.19 -7.57
CA ASN A 206 10.18 -11.21 -6.83
C ASN A 206 11.16 -12.18 -7.49
N PHE A 207 12.07 -11.68 -8.29
CA PHE A 207 13.15 -12.48 -8.89
C PHE A 207 14.36 -12.65 -7.96
N ALA A 208 14.38 -11.92 -6.84
CA ALA A 208 15.50 -11.97 -5.90
C ALA A 208 15.53 -13.29 -5.11
N THR A 209 16.68 -13.56 -4.49
CA THR A 209 16.89 -14.68 -3.58
C THR A 209 16.46 -14.39 -2.14
N THR A 210 16.02 -13.16 -1.85
CA THR A 210 15.53 -12.70 -0.56
C THR A 210 14.06 -12.31 -0.63
N PRO A 211 13.29 -12.43 0.45
CA PRO A 211 11.90 -12.02 0.46
C PRO A 211 11.76 -10.49 0.36
N ARG A 212 10.71 -10.05 -0.32
CA ARG A 212 10.19 -8.69 -0.23
C ARG A 212 9.26 -8.60 0.98
N LEU A 213 9.44 -7.59 1.82
CA LEU A 213 8.57 -7.27 2.92
C LEU A 213 8.07 -5.83 2.78
N HIS A 214 6.78 -5.67 2.59
CA HIS A 214 6.11 -4.38 2.63
C HIS A 214 5.09 -4.35 3.76
N MET A 215 4.76 -3.16 4.20
CA MET A 215 3.59 -2.93 5.03
C MET A 215 2.52 -2.23 4.21
N ILE A 216 1.28 -2.70 4.31
CA ILE A 216 0.13 -2.06 3.68
C ILE A 216 -0.90 -1.78 4.75
N GLY A 217 -1.24 -0.50 4.90
CA GLY A 217 -2.30 -0.07 5.78
C GLY A 217 -3.34 0.75 5.05
N HIS A 218 -4.54 0.78 5.61
CA HIS A 218 -5.67 1.51 5.07
C HIS A 218 -6.21 2.45 6.15
N GLY A 219 -6.25 3.74 5.84
CA GLY A 219 -6.75 4.77 6.75
C GLY A 219 -7.82 5.63 6.12
N ILE A 220 -8.69 6.20 6.95
CA ILE A 220 -9.68 7.21 6.58
C ILE A 220 -9.24 8.53 7.20
N PRO A 221 -9.00 9.59 6.42
CA PRO A 221 -8.59 10.90 6.95
C PRO A 221 -9.60 11.50 7.92
N GLY A 222 -10.90 11.46 7.59
CA GLY A 222 -11.96 11.95 8.47
C GLY A 222 -11.73 13.38 8.95
N LYS A 223 -11.68 13.59 10.28
CA LYS A 223 -11.42 14.90 10.90
C LYS A 223 -10.04 15.49 10.61
N PHE A 224 -9.06 14.65 10.22
CA PHE A 224 -7.71 15.07 9.81
C PHE A 224 -7.59 15.35 8.31
N LYS A 225 -8.72 15.58 7.63
CA LYS A 225 -8.77 15.88 6.20
C LYS A 225 -7.81 16.99 5.78
N ASN A 226 -7.72 18.07 6.58
CA ASN A 226 -6.86 19.20 6.25
C ASN A 226 -5.36 18.85 6.29
N GLU A 227 -4.94 18.15 7.33
CA GLU A 227 -3.56 17.68 7.51
C GLU A 227 -3.20 16.64 6.43
N PHE A 228 -4.16 15.81 6.07
CA PHE A 228 -4.00 14.85 4.97
C PHE A 228 -3.83 15.56 3.63
N CYS A 229 -4.64 16.61 3.33
CA CYS A 229 -4.46 17.42 2.13
C CYS A 229 -3.06 18.07 2.10
N ASP A 230 -2.58 18.62 3.22
CA ASP A 230 -1.26 19.22 3.31
C ASP A 230 -0.15 18.18 3.04
N LEU A 231 -0.30 16.94 3.56
CA LEU A 231 0.61 15.84 3.26
C LEU A 231 0.62 15.49 1.76
N ILE A 232 -0.54 15.33 1.15
CA ILE A 232 -0.68 14.97 -0.27
C ILE A 232 -0.06 16.03 -1.17
N ILE A 233 -0.38 17.31 -0.93
CA ILE A 233 0.10 18.42 -1.76
C ILE A 233 1.62 18.56 -1.66
N ARG A 234 2.19 18.59 -0.44
CA ARG A 234 3.65 18.73 -0.29
C ARG A 234 4.39 17.53 -0.90
N SER A 235 3.85 16.33 -0.75
CA SER A 235 4.40 15.11 -1.35
C SER A 235 4.42 15.19 -2.88
N TYR A 236 3.31 15.64 -3.47
CA TYR A 236 3.16 15.80 -4.91
C TYR A 236 4.13 16.85 -5.47
N LEU A 237 4.22 18.01 -4.83
CA LEU A 237 5.13 19.07 -5.25
C LEU A 237 6.60 18.64 -5.13
N LYS A 238 6.96 17.90 -4.08
CA LYS A 238 8.31 17.33 -3.91
C LYS A 238 8.64 16.31 -5.00
N GLN A 239 7.67 15.46 -5.38
CA GLN A 239 7.85 14.48 -6.46
C GLN A 239 7.89 15.17 -7.82
N TYR A 240 7.02 16.15 -8.08
CA TYR A 240 7.00 16.94 -9.32
C TYR A 240 8.32 17.69 -9.55
N ALA A 241 8.93 18.24 -8.50
CA ALA A 241 10.20 18.95 -8.61
C ALA A 241 11.41 18.06 -8.97
N ARG A 242 11.25 16.73 -8.90
CA ARG A 242 12.28 15.72 -9.21
C ARG A 242 12.08 15.04 -10.56
N SER A 243 10.91 15.26 -11.21
CA SER A 243 10.55 14.67 -12.50
C SER A 243 11.02 15.56 -13.65
#